data_3077a54aea1427d913718482e4e48b8a
#
_entry.id   3077a54aea1427d913718482e4e48b8a
#
_cell.length_a   1.000
_cell.length_b   1.000
_cell.length_c   1.000
_cell.angle_alpha   90.00
_cell.angle_beta   90.00
_cell.angle_gamma   90.00
#
_symmetry.space_group_name_H-M   'P 1'
#
loop_
_entity.id
_entity.type
_entity.pdbx_description
1 polymer ?
#
loop_
_entity_poly.entity_id
_entity_poly.type
_entity_poly.pdbx_seq_one_letter_code
_entity_poly.pdbx_strand_id
1 'polypeptide(L)'
;MTFCLGMKVEDGLIGIADTRVTTGAECIMARKVSIHQHGRHSMFLMTSGLRSVRDKAVTYFDEAIGDSDQTFDKLFNAVNVFAAQVRRVAEEDKATLDKAGLLFDLHALVGGQLENDQEHKLYLIYPQGNWVEVSEGTPYCIIGETGYGKPLLDRVL
;
A
#
# COMPACT_ATOMS: atom_id res chain seq x y z
N MET A 1 11.46 -3.73 10.16
CA MET A 1 10.14 -4.09 10.70
C MET A 1 9.16 -2.97 10.36
N THR A 2 8.01 -3.28 9.80
CA THR A 2 7.00 -2.31 9.38
C THR A 2 5.67 -2.67 10.01
N PHE A 3 4.94 -1.66 10.47
CA PHE A 3 3.54 -1.80 10.87
C PHE A 3 2.74 -0.69 10.19
N CYS A 4 1.76 -1.08 9.38
CA CYS A 4 0.81 -0.18 8.77
C CYS A 4 -0.60 -0.70 9.01
N LEU A 5 -1.49 0.18 9.43
CA LEU A 5 -2.89 -0.10 9.68
C LEU A 5 -3.76 0.79 8.79
N GLY A 6 -4.66 0.20 8.04
CA GLY A 6 -5.75 0.89 7.38
C GLY A 6 -7.08 0.48 8.01
N MET A 7 -7.93 1.44 8.29
CA MET A 7 -9.23 1.22 8.90
C MET A 7 -10.30 1.99 8.13
N LYS A 8 -11.41 1.31 7.85
CA LYS A 8 -12.58 1.91 7.23
C LYS A 8 -13.66 2.12 8.30
N VAL A 9 -14.04 3.36 8.51
CA VAL A 9 -15.12 3.74 9.43
C VAL A 9 -16.21 4.46 8.63
N GLU A 10 -17.36 4.68 9.26
CA GLU A 10 -18.52 5.28 8.59
C GLU A 10 -18.17 6.64 7.94
N ASP A 11 -17.47 7.48 8.68
CA ASP A 11 -17.15 8.85 8.25
C ASP A 11 -15.86 8.97 7.41
N GLY A 12 -15.13 7.89 7.19
CA GLY A 12 -13.90 7.97 6.41
C GLY A 12 -12.92 6.82 6.61
N LEU A 13 -11.67 7.11 6.36
CA LEU A 13 -10.56 6.17 6.47
C LEU A 13 -9.51 6.69 7.44
N ILE A 14 -8.90 5.77 8.15
CA ILE A 14 -7.76 6.04 9.02
C ILE A 14 -6.58 5.21 8.53
N GLY A 15 -5.46 5.87 8.27
CA GLY A 15 -4.20 5.22 7.94
C GLY A 15 -3.14 5.57 8.96
N ILE A 16 -2.50 4.56 9.52
CA ILE A 16 -1.41 4.72 10.49
C ILE A 16 -0.24 3.86 10.04
N ALA A 17 0.95 4.44 10.02
CA ALA A 17 2.18 3.72 9.72
C ALA A 17 3.28 4.13 10.70
N ASP A 18 4.12 3.18 11.08
CA ASP A 18 5.35 3.50 11.78
C ASP A 18 6.36 4.14 10.81
N THR A 19 7.40 4.75 11.36
CA THR A 19 8.43 5.44 10.57
C THR A 19 9.79 4.75 10.63
N ARG A 20 9.89 3.61 11.27
CA ARG A 20 11.15 2.90 11.47
C ARG A 20 11.53 2.03 10.28
N VAL A 21 12.71 2.24 9.75
CA VAL A 21 13.33 1.38 8.74
C VAL A 21 14.61 0.77 9.33
N THR A 22 14.65 -0.56 9.36
CA THR A 22 15.80 -1.31 9.85
C THR A 22 16.55 -1.94 8.69
N THR A 23 17.85 -1.66 8.57
CA THR A 23 18.74 -2.26 7.57
C THR A 23 19.93 -2.85 8.30
N GLY A 24 19.95 -4.18 8.48
CA GLY A 24 20.99 -4.82 9.29
C GLY A 24 20.99 -4.30 10.72
N ALA A 25 22.10 -3.71 11.17
CA ALA A 25 22.24 -3.10 12.50
C ALA A 25 21.84 -1.63 12.55
N GLU A 26 21.52 -1.03 11.40
CA GLU A 26 21.14 0.37 11.32
C GLU A 26 19.63 0.55 11.41
N CYS A 27 19.23 1.63 12.07
CA CYS A 27 17.83 2.03 12.18
C CYS A 27 17.71 3.50 11.74
N ILE A 28 16.89 3.75 10.75
CA ILE A 28 16.61 5.10 10.26
C ILE A 28 15.11 5.38 10.32
N MET A 29 14.77 6.66 10.31
CA MET A 29 13.38 7.11 10.24
C MET A 29 13.02 7.44 8.79
N ALA A 30 11.91 6.89 8.31
CA ALA A 30 11.43 7.16 6.96
C ALA A 30 9.91 7.22 6.93
N ARG A 31 9.38 8.07 6.06
CA ARG A 31 7.94 8.17 5.85
C ARG A 31 7.46 6.97 5.04
N LYS A 32 6.45 6.25 5.56
CA LYS A 32 5.86 5.08 4.92
C LYS A 32 4.47 5.34 4.32
N VAL A 33 3.96 6.54 4.48
CA VAL A 33 2.67 6.97 3.91
C VAL A 33 2.93 7.98 2.80
N SER A 34 2.43 7.70 1.61
CA SER A 34 2.36 8.65 0.51
C SER A 34 0.93 9.16 0.37
N ILE A 35 0.77 10.47 0.25
CA ILE A 35 -0.53 11.11 0.08
C ILE A 35 -0.57 11.75 -1.30
N HIS A 36 -1.59 11.39 -2.06
CA HIS A 36 -1.85 11.95 -3.39
C HIS A 36 -3.18 12.69 -3.32
N GLN A 37 -3.13 14.01 -3.45
CA GLN A 37 -4.30 14.86 -3.42
C GLN A 37 -4.30 15.82 -4.61
N HIS A 38 -5.37 15.79 -5.37
CA HIS A 38 -5.58 16.67 -6.51
C HIS A 38 -7.07 16.97 -6.66
N GLY A 39 -7.45 18.23 -6.41
CA GLY A 39 -8.85 18.61 -6.43
C GLY A 39 -9.67 17.87 -5.39
N ARG A 40 -10.71 17.14 -5.84
CA ARG A 40 -11.55 16.28 -5.00
C ARG A 40 -11.01 14.89 -4.82
N HIS A 41 -9.96 14.53 -5.55
CA HIS A 41 -9.32 13.23 -5.44
C HIS A 41 -8.38 13.23 -4.24
N SER A 42 -8.56 12.28 -3.35
CA SER A 42 -7.66 12.09 -2.22
C SER A 42 -7.43 10.60 -2.01
N MET A 43 -6.18 10.19 -2.00
CA MET A 43 -5.80 8.83 -1.67
C MET A 43 -4.48 8.80 -0.91
N PHE A 44 -4.31 7.75 -0.11
CA PHE A 44 -3.04 7.43 0.53
C PHE A 44 -2.57 6.04 0.13
N LEU A 45 -1.27 5.86 0.15
CA LEU A 45 -0.59 4.60 -0.12
C LEU A 45 0.38 4.31 1.02
N MET A 46 0.26 3.13 1.61
CA MET A 46 1.20 2.60 2.61
C MET A 46 1.75 1.27 2.12
N THR A 47 3.04 1.04 2.32
CA THR A 47 3.70 -0.18 1.83
C THR A 47 4.54 -0.83 2.92
N SER A 48 4.65 -2.15 2.85
CA SER A 48 5.58 -2.96 3.63
C SER A 48 6.29 -3.96 2.71
N GLY A 49 7.44 -4.46 3.15
CA GLY A 49 8.19 -5.48 2.42
C GLY A 49 9.63 -5.05 2.15
N LEU A 50 10.22 -5.62 1.11
CA LEU A 50 11.61 -5.35 0.73
C LEU A 50 11.73 -3.92 0.18
N ARG A 51 12.61 -3.12 0.78
CA ARG A 51 12.75 -1.70 0.45
C ARG A 51 13.05 -1.44 -1.02
N SER A 52 13.93 -2.24 -1.63
CA SER A 52 14.27 -2.06 -3.05
C SER A 52 13.08 -2.30 -3.99
N VAL A 53 12.23 -3.25 -3.67
CA VAL A 53 11.00 -3.52 -4.40
C VAL A 53 9.99 -2.40 -4.21
N ARG A 54 9.81 -1.97 -2.96
CA ARG A 54 8.91 -0.89 -2.59
C ARG A 54 9.29 0.43 -3.29
N ASP A 55 10.55 0.85 -3.17
CA ASP A 55 11.00 2.13 -3.73
C ASP A 55 10.82 2.15 -5.25
N LYS A 56 11.11 1.04 -5.91
CA LYS A 56 10.96 0.90 -7.35
C LYS A 56 9.49 0.94 -7.79
N ALA A 57 8.62 0.19 -7.08
CA ALA A 57 7.19 0.17 -7.37
C ALA A 57 6.54 1.55 -7.18
N VAL A 58 6.87 2.25 -6.09
CA VAL A 58 6.36 3.59 -5.82
C VAL A 58 6.86 4.60 -6.85
N THR A 59 8.14 4.54 -7.22
CA THR A 59 8.71 5.41 -8.26
C THR A 59 8.00 5.21 -9.60
N TYR A 60 7.78 3.96 -10.02
CA TYR A 60 7.06 3.67 -11.25
C TYR A 60 5.60 4.12 -11.21
N PHE A 61 4.98 3.99 -10.04
CA PHE A 61 3.61 4.46 -9.86
C PHE A 61 3.51 5.99 -9.95
N ASP A 62 4.41 6.71 -9.30
CA ASP A 62 4.46 8.18 -9.37
C ASP A 62 4.68 8.67 -10.79
N GLU A 63 5.56 8.00 -11.54
CA GLU A 63 5.78 8.30 -12.96
C GLU A 63 4.52 8.04 -13.79
N ALA A 64 3.87 6.90 -13.59
CA ALA A 64 2.65 6.55 -14.31
C ALA A 64 1.50 7.53 -14.06
N ILE A 65 1.39 8.06 -12.84
CA ILE A 65 0.39 9.09 -12.50
C ILE A 65 0.76 10.43 -13.14
N GLY A 66 2.05 10.81 -13.08
CA GLY A 66 2.55 12.10 -13.57
C GLY A 66 2.47 12.27 -15.07
N ASP A 67 2.70 11.19 -15.83
CA ASP A 67 2.68 11.19 -17.29
C ASP A 67 1.28 11.13 -17.91
N SER A 68 0.28 10.82 -17.11
CA SER A 68 -1.08 10.72 -17.62
C SER A 68 -1.91 11.95 -17.26
N ASP A 69 -2.48 12.60 -18.25
CA ASP A 69 -3.65 13.46 -18.10
C ASP A 69 -4.87 12.64 -17.63
N GLN A 70 -4.67 11.38 -17.30
CA GLN A 70 -5.71 10.49 -16.83
C GLN A 70 -5.96 10.71 -15.35
N THR A 71 -6.95 11.51 -15.08
CA THR A 71 -7.64 11.46 -13.80
C THR A 71 -8.31 10.10 -13.69
N PHE A 72 -7.94 9.32 -12.68
CA PHE A 72 -8.64 8.06 -12.41
C PHE A 72 -10.09 8.36 -12.04
N ASP A 73 -11.03 7.65 -12.66
CA ASP A 73 -12.44 7.81 -12.33
C ASP A 73 -12.75 7.29 -10.93
N LYS A 74 -12.22 6.12 -10.61
CA LYS A 74 -12.45 5.42 -9.34
C LYS A 74 -11.14 4.92 -8.76
N LEU A 75 -11.10 4.74 -7.45
CA LEU A 75 -9.92 4.31 -6.74
C LEU A 75 -9.37 2.96 -7.23
N PHE A 76 -10.24 2.00 -7.59
CA PHE A 76 -9.76 0.71 -8.07
C PHE A 76 -8.92 0.83 -9.36
N ASN A 77 -9.13 1.86 -10.17
CA ASN A 77 -8.31 2.12 -11.34
C ASN A 77 -6.87 2.47 -10.94
N ALA A 78 -6.70 3.31 -9.92
CA ALA A 78 -5.39 3.62 -9.35
C ALA A 78 -4.74 2.37 -8.73
N VAL A 79 -5.51 1.55 -8.03
CA VAL A 79 -5.06 0.27 -7.47
C VAL A 79 -4.54 -0.66 -8.58
N ASN A 80 -5.26 -0.76 -9.70
CA ASN A 80 -4.82 -1.55 -10.85
C ASN A 80 -3.51 -1.04 -11.45
N VAL A 81 -3.33 0.27 -11.53
CA VAL A 81 -2.06 0.87 -12.02
C VAL A 81 -0.91 0.53 -11.09
N PHE A 82 -1.10 0.66 -9.78
CA PHE A 82 -0.07 0.27 -8.80
C PHE A 82 0.25 -1.23 -8.87
N ALA A 83 -0.77 -2.08 -8.93
CA ALA A 83 -0.60 -3.53 -9.07
C ALA A 83 0.18 -3.91 -10.33
N ALA A 84 -0.04 -3.20 -11.44
CA ALA A 84 0.74 -3.39 -12.66
C ALA A 84 2.22 -3.06 -12.45
N GLN A 85 2.54 -2.02 -11.66
CA GLN A 85 3.93 -1.68 -11.33
C GLN A 85 4.57 -2.74 -10.43
N VAL A 86 3.84 -3.30 -9.47
CA VAL A 86 4.32 -4.42 -8.65
C VAL A 86 4.70 -5.61 -9.52
N ARG A 87 3.86 -5.98 -10.47
CA ARG A 87 4.17 -7.07 -11.43
C ARG A 87 5.37 -6.74 -12.31
N ARG A 88 5.49 -5.50 -12.76
CA ARG A 88 6.66 -5.04 -13.53
C ARG A 88 7.96 -5.20 -12.75
N VAL A 89 7.98 -4.79 -11.49
CA VAL A 89 9.15 -4.97 -10.62
C VAL A 89 9.47 -6.45 -10.41
N ALA A 90 8.45 -7.30 -10.27
CA ALA A 90 8.64 -8.74 -10.16
C ALA A 90 9.29 -9.33 -11.42
N GLU A 91 8.86 -8.92 -12.61
CA GLU A 91 9.48 -9.35 -13.87
C GLU A 91 10.94 -8.92 -13.96
N GLU A 92 11.26 -7.72 -13.49
CA GLU A 92 12.62 -7.20 -13.56
C GLU A 92 13.56 -7.80 -12.51
N ASP A 93 13.11 -8.00 -11.28
CA ASP A 93 13.99 -8.22 -10.13
C ASP A 93 13.80 -9.54 -9.39
N LYS A 94 12.64 -10.18 -9.48
CA LYS A 94 12.31 -11.35 -8.64
C LYS A 94 13.32 -12.49 -8.77
N ALA A 95 13.67 -12.85 -9.98
CA ALA A 95 14.61 -13.96 -10.21
C ALA A 95 16.00 -13.67 -9.63
N THR A 96 16.48 -12.45 -9.77
CA THR A 96 17.76 -12.01 -9.21
C THR A 96 17.75 -11.97 -7.69
N LEU A 97 16.65 -11.50 -7.10
CA LEU A 97 16.47 -11.50 -5.64
C LEU A 97 16.40 -12.92 -5.08
N ASP A 98 15.68 -13.83 -5.73
CA ASP A 98 15.60 -15.24 -5.34
C ASP A 98 16.99 -15.90 -5.33
N LYS A 99 17.83 -15.61 -6.31
CA LYS A 99 19.22 -16.10 -6.37
C LYS A 99 20.08 -15.58 -5.21
N ALA A 100 19.79 -14.37 -4.74
CA ALA A 100 20.47 -13.76 -3.59
C ALA A 100 19.88 -14.19 -2.25
N GLY A 101 18.86 -15.06 -2.24
CA GLY A 101 18.19 -15.50 -1.03
C GLY A 101 17.25 -14.46 -0.42
N LEU A 102 16.86 -13.46 -1.20
CA LEU A 102 15.93 -12.40 -0.77
C LEU A 102 14.54 -12.68 -1.30
N LEU A 103 13.55 -12.68 -0.40
CA LEU A 103 12.15 -12.85 -0.78
C LEU A 103 11.63 -11.58 -1.47
N PHE A 104 11.04 -11.74 -2.65
CA PHE A 104 10.25 -10.68 -3.27
C PHE A 104 8.99 -10.47 -2.45
N ASP A 105 8.96 -9.43 -1.66
CA ASP A 105 7.85 -9.12 -0.77
C ASP A 105 7.46 -7.65 -0.89
N LEU A 106 6.19 -7.41 -1.15
CA LEU A 106 5.56 -6.10 -1.13
C LEU A 106 4.07 -6.26 -0.86
N HIS A 107 3.60 -5.69 0.23
CA HIS A 107 2.18 -5.49 0.49
C HIS A 107 1.90 -4.00 0.49
N ALA A 108 0.73 -3.60 0.01
CA ALA A 108 0.34 -2.20 0.00
C ALA A 108 -1.11 -2.05 0.46
N LEU A 109 -1.37 -0.96 1.17
CA LEU A 109 -2.70 -0.48 1.49
C LEU A 109 -2.95 0.81 0.71
N VAL A 110 -4.01 0.84 -0.05
CA VAL A 110 -4.45 2.02 -0.79
C VAL A 110 -5.84 2.39 -0.31
N GLY A 111 -5.98 3.58 0.22
CA GLY A 111 -7.26 4.09 0.70
C GLY A 111 -7.56 5.47 0.13
N GLY A 112 -8.83 5.74 -0.09
CA GLY A 112 -9.24 7.04 -0.60
C GLY A 112 -10.65 7.07 -1.16
N GLN A 113 -10.95 8.19 -1.78
CA GLN A 113 -12.19 8.40 -2.52
C GLN A 113 -11.90 9.32 -3.70
N LEU A 114 -12.14 8.87 -4.90
CA LEU A 114 -11.99 9.66 -6.11
C LEU A 114 -13.36 10.19 -6.54
N GLU A 115 -13.37 11.06 -7.55
CA GLU A 115 -14.55 11.83 -7.94
C GLU A 115 -15.81 10.99 -8.19
N ASN A 116 -15.64 9.83 -8.83
CA ASN A 116 -16.76 8.95 -9.18
C ASN A 116 -16.96 7.78 -8.20
N ASP A 117 -16.19 7.74 -7.11
CA ASP A 117 -16.45 6.81 -6.01
C ASP A 117 -17.63 7.31 -5.17
N GLN A 118 -18.63 6.46 -4.99
CA GLN A 118 -19.81 6.79 -4.17
C GLN A 118 -19.49 6.84 -2.68
N GLU A 119 -18.45 6.10 -2.27
CA GLU A 119 -17.96 6.05 -0.89
C GLU A 119 -16.44 5.88 -0.86
N HIS A 120 -15.85 6.14 0.30
CA HIS A 120 -14.43 5.87 0.51
C HIS A 120 -14.16 4.37 0.49
N LYS A 121 -13.01 3.99 -0.06
CA LYS A 121 -12.58 2.61 -0.30
C LYS A 121 -11.20 2.36 0.28
N LEU A 122 -10.96 1.12 0.67
CA LEU A 122 -9.66 0.66 1.16
C LEU A 122 -9.34 -0.69 0.50
N TYR A 123 -8.15 -0.79 -0.07
CA TYR A 123 -7.70 -2.00 -0.78
C TYR A 123 -6.37 -2.50 -0.22
N LEU A 124 -6.23 -3.81 -0.16
CA LEU A 124 -4.97 -4.50 0.14
C LEU A 124 -4.43 -5.11 -1.15
N ILE A 125 -3.18 -4.80 -1.46
CA ILE A 125 -2.47 -5.31 -2.64
C ILE A 125 -1.39 -6.29 -2.17
N TYR A 126 -1.36 -7.46 -2.80
CA TYR A 126 -0.40 -8.54 -2.53
C TYR A 126 0.81 -8.49 -3.45
N PRO A 127 1.90 -9.20 -3.09
CA PRO A 127 3.12 -9.21 -3.91
C PRO A 127 2.95 -9.69 -5.35
N GLN A 128 1.92 -10.50 -5.61
CA GLN A 128 1.61 -10.99 -6.96
C GLN A 128 0.86 -9.95 -7.82
N GLY A 129 0.54 -8.79 -7.26
CA GLY A 129 -0.21 -7.76 -7.97
C GLY A 129 -1.73 -7.97 -7.97
N ASN A 130 -2.24 -8.95 -7.23
CA ASN A 130 -3.66 -9.09 -6.96
C ASN A 130 -4.07 -8.26 -5.75
N TRP A 131 -5.35 -7.99 -5.62
CA TRP A 131 -5.84 -7.15 -4.52
C TRP A 131 -7.21 -7.59 -4.03
N VAL A 132 -7.53 -7.20 -2.81
CA VAL A 132 -8.85 -7.37 -2.18
C VAL A 132 -9.34 -6.04 -1.63
N GLU A 133 -10.65 -5.86 -1.61
CA GLU A 133 -11.29 -4.72 -0.95
C GLU A 133 -11.55 -5.04 0.52
N VAL A 134 -11.20 -4.11 1.40
CA VAL A 134 -11.54 -4.19 2.83
C VAL A 134 -13.01 -3.85 3.00
N SER A 135 -13.79 -4.79 3.52
CA SER A 135 -15.24 -4.68 3.65
C SER A 135 -15.68 -4.38 5.08
N GLU A 136 -16.96 -4.07 5.25
CA GLU A 136 -17.55 -3.77 6.56
C GLU A 136 -17.47 -4.93 7.56
N GLY A 137 -17.46 -6.16 7.08
CA GLY A 137 -17.34 -7.35 7.93
C GLY A 137 -15.99 -7.48 8.64
N THR A 138 -14.93 -6.90 8.06
CA THR A 138 -13.61 -6.78 8.67
C THR A 138 -13.07 -5.38 8.30
N PRO A 139 -13.38 -4.35 9.10
CA PRO A 139 -13.21 -2.96 8.68
C PRO A 139 -11.79 -2.44 8.80
N TYR A 140 -10.80 -3.30 8.97
CA TYR A 140 -9.40 -2.92 9.06
C TYR A 140 -8.50 -3.91 8.32
N CYS A 141 -7.29 -3.46 8.00
CA CYS A 141 -6.24 -4.30 7.45
C CYS A 141 -4.88 -3.84 7.96
N ILE A 142 -4.03 -4.81 8.30
CA ILE A 142 -2.66 -4.56 8.74
C ILE A 142 -1.71 -5.18 7.73
N ILE A 143 -0.64 -4.45 7.39
CA ILE A 143 0.49 -4.98 6.64
C ILE A 143 1.77 -4.83 7.45
N GLY A 144 2.75 -5.68 7.17
CA GLY A 144 3.99 -5.76 7.94
C GLY A 144 3.86 -6.70 9.14
N GLU A 145 4.32 -6.26 10.30
CA GLU A 145 4.27 -7.05 11.52
C GLU A 145 2.87 -7.01 12.16
N THR A 146 2.18 -8.13 12.17
CA THR A 146 0.79 -8.23 12.64
C THR A 146 0.66 -8.80 14.05
N GLY A 147 1.74 -9.36 14.61
CA GLY A 147 1.69 -10.17 15.83
C GLY A 147 1.16 -9.45 17.07
N TYR A 148 1.38 -8.16 17.19
CA TYR A 148 0.94 -7.38 18.35
C TYR A 148 -0.34 -6.59 18.12
N GLY A 149 -0.48 -5.99 16.93
CA GLY A 149 -1.62 -5.11 16.65
C GLY A 149 -2.92 -5.84 16.39
N LYS A 150 -2.87 -6.95 15.66
CA LYS A 150 -4.07 -7.69 15.28
C LYS A 150 -4.88 -8.22 16.47
N PRO A 151 -4.26 -8.87 17.48
CA PRO A 151 -5.03 -9.35 18.63
C PRO A 151 -5.72 -8.23 19.41
N LEU A 152 -5.13 -7.05 19.48
CA LEU A 152 -5.74 -5.90 20.16
C LEU A 152 -6.93 -5.35 19.37
N LEU A 153 -6.81 -5.25 18.06
CA LEU A 153 -7.89 -4.78 17.18
C LEU A 153 -9.07 -5.76 17.14
N ASP A 154 -8.80 -7.05 17.11
CA ASP A 154 -9.85 -8.07 17.13
C ASP A 154 -10.71 -8.05 18.39
N ARG A 155 -10.20 -7.48 19.50
CA ARG A 155 -10.95 -7.32 20.76
C ARG A 155 -11.91 -6.14 20.74
N VAL A 156 -11.62 -5.09 19.99
CA VAL A 156 -12.38 -3.82 20.02
C VAL A 156 -13.18 -3.57 18.73
N LEU A 157 -12.85 -4.25 17.69
CA LEU A 157 -13.53 -4.21 16.40
C LEU A 157 -14.20 -5.57 16.11
#